data_4097dd5a3c2fa082f0ac06dad4c37006
#
_entry.id   4097dd5a3c2fa082f0ac06dad4c37006
#
_cell.length_a   1.000
_cell.length_b   1.000
_cell.length_c   1.000
_cell.angle_alpha   90.00
_cell.angle_beta   90.00
_cell.angle_gamma   90.00
#
_symmetry.space_group_name_H-M   'P 1'
#
loop_
_entity.id
_entity.type
_entity.pdbx_description
1 polymer ?
#
loop_
_entity_poly.entity_id
_entity_poly.type
_entity_poly.pdbx_seq_one_letter_code
_entity_poly.pdbx_strand_id
1 'polypeptide(L)'
;ALERLQYLAICESRLLHLQNSLLTRKFYFSQRWISGGITDEPALHHSDEEVARAALRWDDPALDSDWDTLKRAGWLKLKLPEAPFANGGFRTPSGKCEFYSPRLEQMGLDPVPDYLPPFESAEAAPELAARYPLAMISPPARHFLNSTFVNVDSLRSTEGEPHLDMHPSDADARGIAEGDVVRVFNDRGSMQARARITDRARAGLVVGLSIWWKKLSPDGRNANEVTSQALTDLGNSATFYDCLVEVERI
;
A
#
# COMPACT_ATOMS: atom_id res chain seq x y z
N ALA A 1 25.95 8.43 10.64
CA ALA A 1 25.17 7.26 11.12
C ALA A 1 23.75 7.27 10.58
N LEU A 2 23.05 8.42 10.61
CA LEU A 2 21.70 8.57 10.03
C LEU A 2 21.70 8.38 8.51
N GLU A 3 22.68 8.93 7.81
CA GLU A 3 22.83 8.77 6.35
C GLU A 3 23.05 7.31 5.93
N ARG A 4 23.80 6.53 6.73
CA ARG A 4 23.96 5.09 6.49
C ARG A 4 22.68 4.29 6.71
N LEU A 5 21.84 4.69 7.67
CA LEU A 5 20.54 4.03 7.92
C LEU A 5 19.52 4.36 6.82
N GLN A 6 19.50 5.59 6.31
CA GLN A 6 18.70 5.93 5.14
C GLN A 6 19.16 5.17 3.89
N TYR A 7 20.46 5.04 3.71
CA TYR A 7 21.04 4.26 2.61
C TYR A 7 20.69 2.77 2.70
N LEU A 8 20.70 2.17 3.89
CA LEU A 8 20.32 0.78 4.13
C LEU A 8 18.83 0.55 3.87
N ALA A 9 17.96 1.42 4.36
CA ALA A 9 16.51 1.32 4.14
C ALA A 9 16.14 1.46 2.64
N ILE A 10 16.83 2.35 1.92
CA ILE A 10 16.65 2.52 0.49
C ILE A 10 17.25 1.33 -0.28
N CYS A 11 18.37 0.76 0.15
CA CYS A 11 18.96 -0.43 -0.46
C CYS A 11 18.12 -1.69 -0.24
N GLU A 12 17.51 -1.88 0.92
CA GLU A 12 16.64 -3.04 1.19
C GLU A 12 15.36 -2.99 0.37
N SER A 13 14.70 -1.85 0.28
CA SER A 13 13.54 -1.70 -0.60
C SER A 13 13.91 -1.86 -2.08
N ARG A 14 15.15 -1.56 -2.47
CA ARG A 14 15.69 -1.79 -3.81
C ARG A 14 15.96 -3.26 -4.11
N LEU A 15 16.44 -4.02 -3.13
CA LEU A 15 16.69 -5.46 -3.29
C LEU A 15 15.39 -6.24 -3.49
N LEU A 16 14.34 -5.87 -2.80
CA LEU A 16 13.00 -6.45 -2.98
C LEU A 16 12.41 -6.15 -4.36
N HIS A 17 12.70 -4.97 -4.94
CA HIS A 17 12.24 -4.63 -6.29
C HIS A 17 13.14 -5.16 -7.41
N LEU A 18 14.42 -5.40 -7.16
CA LEU A 18 15.37 -5.87 -8.19
C LEU A 18 15.13 -7.31 -8.66
N GLN A 19 14.47 -8.15 -7.86
CA GLN A 19 14.27 -9.54 -8.22
C GLN A 19 13.14 -9.76 -9.23
N ASN A 20 12.21 -8.83 -9.42
CA ASN A 20 10.96 -9.13 -10.10
C ASN A 20 10.55 -8.24 -11.29
N SER A 21 11.36 -7.30 -11.81
CA SER A 21 10.88 -6.46 -12.92
C SER A 21 11.99 -5.83 -13.79
N LEU A 22 11.90 -6.08 -15.10
CA LEU A 22 12.66 -5.35 -16.15
C LEU A 22 12.35 -3.84 -16.20
N LEU A 23 11.23 -3.41 -15.62
CA LEU A 23 10.85 -2.00 -15.41
C LEU A 23 11.74 -1.33 -14.36
N THR A 24 12.36 -2.08 -13.48
CA THR A 24 13.16 -1.60 -12.36
C THR A 24 14.42 -0.86 -12.79
N ARG A 25 14.99 -1.15 -13.95
CA ARG A 25 16.19 -0.44 -14.42
C ARG A 25 15.92 1.03 -14.74
N LYS A 26 14.76 1.35 -15.36
CA LYS A 26 14.39 2.75 -15.64
C LYS A 26 13.96 3.49 -14.37
N PHE A 27 13.24 2.82 -13.48
CA PHE A 27 12.83 3.37 -12.19
C PHE A 27 14.01 3.57 -11.23
N TYR A 28 15.00 2.68 -11.30
CA TYR A 28 16.23 2.77 -10.52
C TYR A 28 17.05 4.03 -10.84
N PHE A 29 17.10 4.41 -12.10
CA PHE A 29 17.76 5.66 -12.52
C PHE A 29 17.01 6.90 -12.01
N SER A 30 15.68 6.93 -12.11
CA SER A 30 14.90 8.06 -11.60
C SER A 30 14.93 8.19 -10.08
N GLN A 31 14.93 7.08 -9.34
CA GLN A 31 15.06 7.12 -7.88
C GLN A 31 16.46 7.53 -7.39
N ARG A 32 17.50 7.26 -8.15
CA ARG A 32 18.84 7.78 -7.84
C ARG A 32 18.86 9.31 -7.80
N TRP A 33 18.07 9.95 -8.63
CA TRP A 33 17.94 11.41 -8.70
C TRP A 33 17.05 11.97 -7.58
N ILE A 34 15.94 11.31 -7.29
CA ILE A 34 14.97 11.74 -6.26
C ILE A 34 15.52 11.55 -4.83
N SER A 35 16.35 10.55 -4.60
CA SER A 35 16.94 10.28 -3.27
C SER A 35 18.20 11.08 -2.95
N GLY A 36 18.49 12.17 -3.71
CA GLY A 36 19.68 12.99 -3.47
C GLY A 36 20.98 12.20 -3.65
N GLY A 37 21.03 11.46 -4.74
CA GLY A 37 22.12 10.71 -5.32
C GLY A 37 23.44 10.68 -4.57
N ILE A 38 23.65 9.67 -3.82
CA ILE A 38 24.90 9.48 -3.07
C ILE A 38 25.98 8.81 -3.94
N THR A 39 25.87 8.81 -5.25
CA THR A 39 26.70 7.91 -6.03
C THR A 39 27.54 8.53 -7.12
N ASP A 40 27.29 9.78 -7.49
CA ASP A 40 28.15 10.48 -8.45
C ASP A 40 28.43 11.89 -7.93
N GLU A 41 29.66 12.18 -7.64
CA GLU A 41 30.13 13.52 -7.24
C GLU A 41 29.58 14.67 -8.09
N PRO A 42 29.39 14.54 -9.41
CA PRO A 42 28.76 15.57 -10.22
C PRO A 42 27.33 15.93 -9.82
N ALA A 43 26.54 14.97 -9.30
CA ALA A 43 25.15 15.21 -8.91
C ALA A 43 25.01 16.06 -7.64
N LEU A 44 26.03 16.10 -6.80
CA LEU A 44 26.06 16.92 -5.58
C LEU A 44 26.20 18.42 -5.87
N HIS A 45 26.65 18.78 -7.07
CA HIS A 45 26.92 20.16 -7.49
C HIS A 45 25.84 20.72 -8.42
N HIS A 46 24.79 19.93 -8.76
CA HIS A 46 23.69 20.39 -9.58
C HIS A 46 22.67 21.14 -8.74
N SER A 47 22.15 22.24 -9.26
CA SER A 47 20.99 22.92 -8.69
C SER A 47 19.73 22.06 -8.86
N ASP A 48 18.71 22.29 -8.01
CA ASP A 48 17.41 21.63 -8.13
C ASP A 48 16.80 21.78 -9.53
N GLU A 49 17.03 22.93 -10.16
CA GLU A 49 16.55 23.20 -11.52
C GLU A 49 17.26 22.32 -12.56
N GLU A 50 18.57 22.14 -12.45
CA GLU A 50 19.34 21.27 -13.36
C GLU A 50 18.90 19.81 -13.23
N VAL A 51 18.66 19.36 -12.00
CA VAL A 51 18.14 18.01 -11.72
C VAL A 51 16.74 17.83 -12.32
N ALA A 52 15.84 18.79 -12.09
CA ALA A 52 14.49 18.74 -12.60
C ALA A 52 14.46 18.79 -14.14
N ARG A 53 15.29 19.64 -14.75
CA ARG A 53 15.45 19.74 -16.20
C ARG A 53 15.96 18.43 -16.81
N ALA A 54 16.94 17.79 -16.19
CA ALA A 54 17.50 16.53 -16.65
C ALA A 54 16.59 15.31 -16.44
N ALA A 55 15.62 15.40 -15.52
CA ALA A 55 14.67 14.32 -15.25
C ALA A 55 13.62 14.13 -16.37
N LEU A 56 13.42 15.13 -17.22
CA LEU A 56 12.46 15.11 -18.32
C LEU A 56 13.12 14.85 -19.65
N ARG A 57 12.45 14.08 -20.49
CA ARG A 57 12.87 13.83 -21.87
C ARG A 57 12.28 14.88 -22.79
N TRP A 58 12.99 15.99 -22.96
CA TRP A 58 12.56 17.11 -23.79
C TRP A 58 12.50 16.78 -25.30
N ASP A 59 13.13 15.69 -25.70
CA ASP A 59 13.09 15.13 -27.05
C ASP A 59 11.86 14.26 -27.31
N ASP A 60 11.00 14.04 -26.29
CA ASP A 60 9.77 13.26 -26.45
C ASP A 60 8.72 14.07 -27.21
N PRO A 61 8.23 13.56 -28.37
CA PRO A 61 7.21 14.26 -29.16
C PRO A 61 5.90 14.54 -28.40
N ALA A 62 5.61 13.75 -27.35
CA ALA A 62 4.42 13.95 -26.53
C ALA A 62 4.54 15.19 -25.64
N LEU A 63 5.76 15.62 -25.32
CA LEU A 63 6.00 16.79 -24.48
C LEU A 63 5.88 18.10 -25.30
N ASP A 64 6.43 18.14 -26.51
CA ASP A 64 6.40 19.25 -27.49
C ASP A 64 6.50 20.63 -26.81
N SER A 65 7.45 20.80 -25.94
CA SER A 65 7.67 22.02 -25.15
C SER A 65 9.08 22.04 -24.57
N ASP A 66 9.38 23.10 -23.81
CA ASP A 66 10.66 23.27 -23.15
C ASP A 66 10.50 23.55 -21.64
N TRP A 67 11.63 23.50 -20.95
CA TRP A 67 11.71 23.78 -19.52
C TRP A 67 11.19 25.17 -19.15
N ASP A 68 11.55 26.19 -19.93
CA ASP A 68 11.19 27.56 -19.60
C ASP A 68 9.69 27.80 -19.74
N THR A 69 9.06 27.11 -20.66
CA THR A 69 7.59 27.09 -20.81
C THR A 69 6.92 26.40 -19.64
N LEU A 70 7.43 25.20 -19.23
CA LEU A 70 6.93 24.50 -18.05
C LEU A 70 7.07 25.36 -16.78
N LYS A 71 8.25 25.98 -16.59
CA LYS A 71 8.54 26.81 -15.41
C LYS A 71 7.61 28.03 -15.33
N ARG A 72 7.29 28.65 -16.45
CA ARG A 72 6.36 29.81 -16.51
C ARG A 72 4.91 29.42 -16.29
N ALA A 73 4.48 28.30 -16.90
CA ALA A 73 3.07 27.88 -16.86
C ALA A 73 2.75 27.03 -15.61
N GLY A 74 3.76 26.42 -14.98
CA GLY A 74 3.58 25.49 -13.87
C GLY A 74 3.07 24.10 -14.28
N TRP A 75 2.64 23.93 -15.51
CA TRP A 75 2.17 22.65 -16.05
C TRP A 75 2.27 22.64 -17.58
N LEU A 76 2.29 21.45 -18.18
CA LEU A 76 2.22 21.25 -19.63
C LEU A 76 1.20 20.14 -19.92
N LYS A 77 0.38 20.38 -20.94
CA LYS A 77 -0.50 19.33 -21.49
C LYS A 77 0.31 18.48 -22.47
N LEU A 78 0.37 17.18 -22.24
CA LEU A 78 1.00 16.26 -23.19
C LEU A 78 0.17 16.15 -24.47
N LYS A 79 0.84 16.09 -25.61
CA LYS A 79 0.23 15.79 -26.91
C LYS A 79 -0.01 14.29 -27.06
N LEU A 80 -1.01 13.79 -26.39
CA LEU A 80 -1.44 12.41 -26.51
C LEU A 80 -2.63 12.31 -27.46
N PRO A 81 -2.79 11.16 -28.15
CA PRO A 81 -4.00 10.90 -28.91
C PRO A 81 -5.23 11.02 -28.02
N GLU A 82 -6.31 11.60 -28.55
CA GLU A 82 -7.58 11.76 -27.82
C GLU A 82 -8.13 10.41 -27.35
N ALA A 83 -7.97 9.38 -28.20
CA ALA A 83 -8.29 8.01 -27.87
C ALA A 83 -7.06 7.11 -28.10
N PRO A 84 -6.26 6.83 -27.05
CA PRO A 84 -5.14 5.90 -27.15
C PRO A 84 -5.62 4.54 -27.67
N PHE A 85 -4.85 3.95 -28.58
CA PHE A 85 -5.16 2.64 -29.19
C PHE A 85 -6.44 2.58 -30.06
N ALA A 86 -7.06 3.71 -30.41
CA ALA A 86 -8.24 3.72 -31.28
C ALA A 86 -8.00 3.00 -32.62
N ASN A 87 -6.78 3.06 -33.12
CA ASN A 87 -6.35 2.41 -34.37
C ASN A 87 -5.55 1.11 -34.12
N GLY A 88 -5.69 0.48 -32.96
CA GLY A 88 -4.88 -0.68 -32.56
C GLY A 88 -3.52 -0.28 -31.98
N GLY A 89 -2.50 -1.13 -32.16
CA GLY A 89 -1.15 -0.86 -31.66
C GLY A 89 -0.96 -1.21 -30.18
N PHE A 90 -1.82 -2.06 -29.62
CA PHE A 90 -1.58 -2.67 -28.32
C PHE A 90 -0.28 -3.48 -28.35
N ARG A 91 0.45 -3.46 -27.24
CA ARG A 91 1.70 -4.22 -27.09
C ARG A 91 1.43 -5.69 -26.77
N THR A 92 0.56 -6.31 -27.56
CA THR A 92 0.16 -7.72 -27.48
C THR A 92 0.55 -8.42 -28.79
N PRO A 93 0.66 -9.76 -28.82
CA PRO A 93 0.97 -10.49 -30.04
C PRO A 93 0.02 -10.20 -31.21
N SER A 94 -1.26 -10.00 -30.93
CA SER A 94 -2.28 -9.68 -31.94
C SER A 94 -2.32 -8.19 -32.33
N GLY A 95 -1.65 -7.30 -31.59
CA GLY A 95 -1.79 -5.85 -31.71
C GLY A 95 -3.15 -5.32 -31.28
N LYS A 96 -3.98 -6.14 -30.67
CA LYS A 96 -5.33 -5.84 -30.16
C LYS A 96 -5.40 -6.03 -28.64
N CYS A 97 -6.46 -5.55 -28.03
CA CYS A 97 -6.79 -5.94 -26.66
C CYS A 97 -7.11 -7.44 -26.64
N GLU A 98 -6.39 -8.18 -25.83
CA GLU A 98 -6.55 -9.63 -25.67
C GLU A 98 -7.23 -9.94 -24.36
N PHE A 99 -8.31 -10.74 -24.39
CA PHE A 99 -9.00 -11.24 -23.20
C PHE A 99 -8.33 -12.50 -22.64
N TYR A 100 -7.70 -13.29 -23.50
CA TYR A 100 -6.93 -14.48 -23.13
C TYR A 100 -5.45 -14.11 -23.11
N SER A 101 -4.75 -14.40 -22.02
CA SER A 101 -3.33 -14.14 -21.86
C SER A 101 -2.52 -15.43 -21.78
N PRO A 102 -1.85 -15.84 -22.87
CA PRO A 102 -0.97 -17.02 -22.84
C PRO A 102 0.16 -16.89 -21.80
N ARG A 103 0.51 -15.65 -21.42
CA ARG A 103 1.53 -15.42 -20.40
C ARG A 103 1.02 -15.79 -19.01
N LEU A 104 -0.23 -15.49 -18.68
CA LEU A 104 -0.84 -15.91 -17.41
C LEU A 104 -0.93 -17.43 -17.33
N GLU A 105 -1.36 -18.07 -18.43
CA GLU A 105 -1.39 -19.54 -18.52
C GLU A 105 -0.01 -20.18 -18.26
N GLN A 106 1.05 -19.64 -18.87
CA GLN A 106 2.42 -20.08 -18.64
C GLN A 106 2.89 -19.90 -17.18
N MET A 107 2.32 -18.96 -16.46
CA MET A 107 2.56 -18.73 -15.03
C MET A 107 1.72 -19.63 -14.13
N GLY A 108 0.84 -20.47 -14.69
CA GLY A 108 -0.10 -21.30 -13.94
C GLY A 108 -1.28 -20.54 -13.35
N LEU A 109 -1.55 -19.34 -13.86
CA LEU A 109 -2.68 -18.49 -13.47
C LEU A 109 -3.80 -18.63 -14.51
N ASP A 110 -5.03 -18.23 -14.14
CA ASP A 110 -6.13 -18.19 -15.08
C ASP A 110 -5.79 -17.20 -16.23
N PRO A 111 -5.81 -17.66 -17.48
CA PRO A 111 -5.49 -16.81 -18.63
C PRO A 111 -6.57 -15.78 -18.94
N VAL A 112 -7.76 -15.91 -18.38
CA VAL A 112 -8.88 -14.99 -18.53
C VAL A 112 -9.14 -14.30 -17.18
N PRO A 113 -9.32 -12.97 -17.14
CA PRO A 113 -9.66 -12.28 -15.89
C PRO A 113 -10.94 -12.82 -15.29
N ASP A 114 -10.87 -13.33 -14.08
CA ASP A 114 -12.00 -13.81 -13.31
C ASP A 114 -11.87 -13.35 -11.85
N TYR A 115 -12.96 -13.52 -11.09
CA TYR A 115 -12.96 -13.26 -9.66
C TYR A 115 -12.17 -14.33 -8.91
N LEU A 116 -11.22 -13.88 -8.13
CA LEU A 116 -10.52 -14.72 -7.15
C LEU A 116 -10.86 -14.18 -5.75
N PRO A 117 -11.35 -15.03 -4.83
CA PRO A 117 -11.63 -14.59 -3.48
C PRO A 117 -10.33 -14.20 -2.76
N PRO A 118 -10.37 -13.24 -1.81
CA PRO A 118 -9.22 -12.93 -0.96
C PRO A 118 -8.71 -14.20 -0.26
N PHE A 119 -7.39 -14.33 -0.10
CA PHE A 119 -6.76 -15.52 0.48
C PHE A 119 -7.31 -15.89 1.85
N GLU A 120 -7.56 -14.89 2.70
CA GLU A 120 -8.21 -15.05 3.99
C GLU A 120 -9.64 -14.53 3.90
N SER A 121 -10.56 -15.39 3.51
CA SER A 121 -11.99 -15.12 3.43
C SER A 121 -12.77 -16.38 3.79
N ALA A 122 -14.05 -16.23 4.07
CA ALA A 122 -14.93 -17.38 4.32
C ALA A 122 -15.04 -18.31 3.09
N GLU A 123 -14.80 -17.78 1.89
CA GLU A 123 -14.85 -18.51 0.62
C GLU A 123 -13.56 -19.29 0.37
N ALA A 124 -12.40 -18.63 0.47
CA ALA A 124 -11.09 -19.25 0.17
C ALA A 124 -10.53 -20.06 1.35
N ALA A 125 -10.84 -19.68 2.59
CA ALA A 125 -10.29 -20.28 3.80
C ALA A 125 -11.38 -20.53 4.87
N PRO A 126 -12.37 -21.40 4.62
CA PRO A 126 -13.52 -21.60 5.51
C PRO A 126 -13.13 -22.10 6.91
N GLU A 127 -12.11 -22.93 7.03
CA GLU A 127 -11.61 -23.40 8.33
C GLU A 127 -10.96 -22.28 9.16
N LEU A 128 -10.25 -21.37 8.49
CA LEU A 128 -9.69 -20.19 9.13
C LEU A 128 -10.79 -19.22 9.55
N ALA A 129 -11.78 -19.00 8.69
CA ALA A 129 -12.93 -18.15 8.97
C ALA A 129 -13.83 -18.69 10.10
N ALA A 130 -13.89 -20.00 10.26
CA ALA A 130 -14.60 -20.61 11.42
C ALA A 130 -13.93 -20.29 12.76
N ARG A 131 -12.60 -20.06 12.77
CA ARG A 131 -11.86 -19.68 13.99
C ARG A 131 -11.73 -18.17 14.16
N TYR A 132 -11.66 -17.43 13.06
CA TYR A 132 -11.47 -15.99 13.00
C TYR A 132 -12.48 -15.36 12.04
N PRO A 133 -13.73 -15.17 12.50
CA PRO A 133 -14.85 -14.87 11.61
C PRO A 133 -14.93 -13.41 11.16
N LEU A 134 -14.10 -12.52 11.70
CA LEU A 134 -14.13 -11.11 11.37
C LEU A 134 -13.01 -10.77 10.37
N ALA A 135 -13.37 -10.20 9.24
CA ALA A 135 -12.38 -9.58 8.36
C ALA A 135 -11.86 -8.29 8.99
N MET A 136 -10.55 -8.06 8.93
CA MET A 136 -9.94 -6.83 9.44
C MET A 136 -9.25 -6.05 8.33
N ILE A 137 -9.54 -4.75 8.30
CA ILE A 137 -8.79 -3.78 7.48
C ILE A 137 -8.14 -2.72 8.37
N SER A 138 -6.98 -2.21 7.93
CA SER A 138 -6.20 -1.21 8.66
C SER A 138 -5.87 0.02 7.80
N PRO A 139 -6.89 0.76 7.30
CA PRO A 139 -6.66 1.95 6.49
C PRO A 139 -6.00 3.06 7.31
N PRO A 140 -5.34 4.03 6.66
CA PRO A 140 -4.79 5.20 7.33
C PRO A 140 -5.85 5.98 8.10
N ALA A 141 -5.54 6.40 9.32
CA ALA A 141 -6.35 7.38 10.05
C ALA A 141 -6.25 8.75 9.36
N ARG A 142 -7.22 9.62 9.65
CA ARG A 142 -7.34 10.90 8.95
C ARG A 142 -6.11 11.79 9.06
N HIS A 143 -5.44 11.79 10.21
CA HIS A 143 -4.30 12.67 10.48
C HIS A 143 -2.95 11.96 10.37
N PHE A 144 -2.94 10.69 9.94
CA PHE A 144 -1.72 9.92 9.74
C PHE A 144 -1.57 9.48 8.28
N LEU A 145 -0.32 9.32 7.83
CA LEU A 145 0.00 8.56 6.63
C LEU A 145 0.42 7.15 7.05
N ASN A 146 -0.57 6.34 7.40
CA ASN A 146 -0.41 5.01 7.97
C ASN A 146 0.41 5.07 9.28
N SER A 147 1.69 4.68 9.29
CA SER A 147 2.58 4.81 10.47
C SER A 147 3.31 6.15 10.55
N THR A 148 3.34 6.93 9.46
CA THR A 148 3.98 8.24 9.43
C THR A 148 3.08 9.26 10.14
N PHE A 149 3.69 10.13 10.92
CA PHE A 149 3.06 11.16 11.76
C PHE A 149 2.45 10.68 13.08
N VAL A 150 2.39 9.38 13.35
CA VAL A 150 1.98 8.86 14.68
C VAL A 150 2.84 9.42 15.82
N ASN A 151 4.10 9.77 15.53
CA ASN A 151 5.03 10.38 16.47
C ASN A 151 4.85 11.89 16.66
N VAL A 152 3.97 12.53 15.91
CA VAL A 152 3.68 13.97 16.03
C VAL A 152 2.58 14.16 17.08
N ASP A 153 2.93 14.74 18.23
CA ASP A 153 2.06 14.81 19.41
C ASP A 153 0.71 15.50 19.13
N SER A 154 0.71 16.60 18.36
CA SER A 154 -0.53 17.32 18.02
C SER A 154 -1.48 16.49 17.18
N LEU A 155 -0.96 15.72 16.22
CA LEU A 155 -1.78 14.85 15.37
C LEU A 155 -2.26 13.63 16.16
N ARG A 156 -1.38 13.04 16.98
CA ARG A 156 -1.75 11.92 17.84
C ARG A 156 -2.81 12.33 18.88
N SER A 157 -2.73 13.51 19.45
CA SER A 157 -3.74 14.02 20.39
C SER A 157 -5.11 14.16 19.73
N THR A 158 -5.15 14.44 18.43
CA THR A 158 -6.40 14.52 17.66
C THR A 158 -6.99 13.15 17.37
N GLU A 159 -6.16 12.17 17.05
CA GLU A 159 -6.61 10.78 16.79
C GLU A 159 -6.91 10.02 18.10
N GLY A 160 -6.29 10.41 19.21
CA GLY A 160 -6.48 9.78 20.53
C GLY A 160 -5.61 8.54 20.74
N GLU A 161 -6.23 7.38 20.73
CA GLU A 161 -5.59 6.07 20.95
C GLU A 161 -5.98 5.08 19.85
N PRO A 162 -5.31 3.90 19.73
CA PRO A 162 -5.71 2.88 18.79
C PRO A 162 -7.15 2.43 19.03
N HIS A 163 -8.01 2.57 18.02
CA HIS A 163 -9.41 2.17 18.03
C HIS A 163 -9.65 1.00 17.09
N LEU A 164 -10.66 0.20 17.42
CA LEU A 164 -11.22 -0.81 16.57
C LEU A 164 -12.71 -0.52 16.34
N ASP A 165 -13.07 -0.12 15.11
CA ASP A 165 -14.47 0.05 14.75
C ASP A 165 -15.13 -1.31 14.57
N MET A 166 -16.24 -1.53 15.24
CA MET A 166 -17.02 -2.76 15.21
C MET A 166 -18.50 -2.46 14.98
N HIS A 167 -19.15 -3.31 14.18
CA HIS A 167 -20.59 -3.25 14.04
C HIS A 167 -21.28 -3.66 15.37
N PRO A 168 -22.43 -3.04 15.75
CA PRO A 168 -23.13 -3.37 16.99
C PRO A 168 -23.41 -4.87 17.14
N SER A 169 -23.87 -5.56 16.09
CA SER A 169 -24.15 -6.99 16.15
C SER A 169 -22.92 -7.86 16.46
N ASP A 170 -21.73 -7.46 15.97
CA ASP A 170 -20.49 -8.19 16.20
C ASP A 170 -19.99 -7.97 17.63
N ALA A 171 -20.18 -6.75 18.16
CA ALA A 171 -19.87 -6.40 19.53
C ALA A 171 -20.81 -7.10 20.51
N ASP A 172 -22.12 -7.07 20.27
CA ASP A 172 -23.12 -7.74 21.12
C ASP A 172 -22.87 -9.23 21.21
N ALA A 173 -22.56 -9.90 20.09
CA ALA A 173 -22.24 -11.32 20.04
C ALA A 173 -21.03 -11.71 20.89
N ARG A 174 -20.18 -10.74 21.25
CA ARG A 174 -18.93 -10.90 22.03
C ARG A 174 -19.00 -10.26 23.42
N GLY A 175 -20.14 -9.65 23.76
CA GLY A 175 -20.31 -8.92 25.03
C GLY A 175 -19.36 -7.73 25.16
N ILE A 176 -19.03 -7.06 24.05
CA ILE A 176 -18.15 -5.90 23.97
C ILE A 176 -19.02 -4.64 23.97
N ALA A 177 -18.71 -3.70 24.88
CA ALA A 177 -19.36 -2.40 24.96
C ALA A 177 -18.46 -1.29 24.35
N GLU A 178 -19.10 -0.13 24.07
CA GLU A 178 -18.37 1.07 23.65
C GLU A 178 -17.26 1.43 24.65
N GLY A 179 -16.07 1.62 24.17
CA GLY A 179 -14.90 2.00 24.96
C GLY A 179 -14.21 0.85 25.70
N ASP A 180 -14.69 -0.38 25.60
CA ASP A 180 -13.99 -1.53 26.18
C ASP A 180 -12.60 -1.71 25.53
N VAL A 181 -11.63 -2.15 26.32
CA VAL A 181 -10.34 -2.60 25.80
C VAL A 181 -10.51 -4.00 25.25
N VAL A 182 -10.14 -4.18 23.99
CA VAL A 182 -10.28 -5.44 23.28
C VAL A 182 -8.93 -5.96 22.78
N ARG A 183 -8.81 -7.28 22.74
CA ARG A 183 -7.74 -8.00 22.06
C ARG A 183 -8.23 -8.43 20.68
N VAL A 184 -7.49 -8.02 19.64
CA VAL A 184 -7.68 -8.48 18.28
C VAL A 184 -6.60 -9.50 17.98
N PHE A 185 -6.95 -10.70 17.52
CA PHE A 185 -5.96 -11.77 17.40
C PHE A 185 -6.28 -12.77 16.29
N ASN A 186 -5.25 -13.48 15.87
CA ASN A 186 -5.29 -14.68 15.05
C ASN A 186 -4.05 -15.56 15.32
N ASP A 187 -3.78 -16.57 14.47
CA ASP A 187 -2.63 -17.47 14.63
C ASP A 187 -1.26 -16.75 14.59
N ARG A 188 -1.18 -15.57 13.95
CA ARG A 188 0.06 -14.79 13.82
C ARG A 188 0.42 -14.00 15.06
N GLY A 189 -0.57 -13.49 15.75
CA GLY A 189 -0.37 -12.67 16.94
C GLY A 189 -1.61 -11.95 17.41
N SER A 190 -1.38 -10.86 18.13
CA SER A 190 -2.48 -10.05 18.69
C SER A 190 -2.04 -8.61 18.90
N MET A 191 -3.04 -7.71 18.97
CA MET A 191 -2.89 -6.32 19.39
C MET A 191 -4.05 -5.91 20.28
N GLN A 192 -3.88 -4.83 21.03
CA GLN A 192 -4.94 -4.20 21.82
C GLN A 192 -5.43 -2.92 21.16
N ALA A 193 -6.72 -2.68 21.25
CA ALA A 193 -7.35 -1.43 20.82
C ALA A 193 -8.55 -1.13 21.72
N ARG A 194 -9.09 0.07 21.61
CA ARG A 194 -10.35 0.44 22.26
C ARG A 194 -11.51 0.24 21.28
N ALA A 195 -12.51 -0.52 21.68
CA ALA A 195 -13.70 -0.75 20.86
C ALA A 195 -14.47 0.56 20.62
N ARG A 196 -14.82 0.81 19.38
CA ARG A 196 -15.73 1.87 18.97
C ARG A 196 -16.89 1.25 18.21
N ILE A 197 -18.06 1.27 18.83
CA ILE A 197 -19.24 0.61 18.28
C ILE A 197 -19.92 1.55 17.29
N THR A 198 -20.01 1.15 16.03
CA THR A 198 -20.52 2.02 14.96
C THR A 198 -21.15 1.22 13.81
N ASP A 199 -22.24 1.72 13.29
CA ASP A 199 -22.89 1.22 12.07
C ASP A 199 -22.15 1.55 10.76
N ARG A 200 -21.09 2.34 10.85
CA ARG A 200 -20.17 2.59 9.71
C ARG A 200 -19.35 1.36 9.35
N ALA A 201 -19.00 0.53 10.33
CA ALA A 201 -18.46 -0.80 10.07
C ALA A 201 -19.58 -1.73 9.62
N ARG A 202 -19.32 -2.57 8.63
CA ARG A 202 -20.26 -3.63 8.23
C ARG A 202 -20.18 -4.80 9.21
N ALA A 203 -21.28 -5.49 9.44
CA ALA A 203 -21.26 -6.74 10.19
C ALA A 203 -20.28 -7.74 9.53
N GLY A 204 -19.45 -8.38 10.35
CA GLY A 204 -18.38 -9.27 9.92
C GLY A 204 -17.06 -8.56 9.51
N LEU A 205 -17.01 -7.23 9.63
CA LEU A 205 -15.81 -6.43 9.32
C LEU A 205 -15.44 -5.53 10.50
N VAL A 206 -14.18 -5.56 10.88
CA VAL A 206 -13.60 -4.63 11.87
C VAL A 206 -12.55 -3.73 11.23
N VAL A 207 -12.44 -2.48 11.70
CA VAL A 207 -11.53 -1.49 11.14
C VAL A 207 -10.59 -0.96 12.22
N GLY A 208 -9.32 -1.35 12.13
CA GLY A 208 -8.26 -0.85 13.01
C GLY A 208 -7.43 0.21 12.29
N LEU A 209 -7.71 1.49 12.59
CA LEU A 209 -7.10 2.60 11.85
C LEU A 209 -5.60 2.73 12.11
N SER A 210 -4.84 2.79 11.02
CA SER A 210 -3.38 3.04 10.99
C SER A 210 -2.51 1.98 11.67
N ILE A 211 -1.21 2.10 11.42
CA ILE A 211 -0.18 1.30 12.09
C ILE A 211 0.47 2.17 13.16
N TRP A 212 0.01 2.04 14.39
CA TRP A 212 0.56 2.73 15.53
C TRP A 212 1.98 2.24 15.84
N TRP A 213 2.87 3.15 16.21
CA TRP A 213 4.19 2.75 16.66
C TRP A 213 4.10 1.92 17.93
N LYS A 214 4.82 0.82 18.00
CA LYS A 214 4.78 -0.11 19.15
C LYS A 214 4.94 0.61 20.48
N LYS A 215 5.85 1.59 20.60
CA LYS A 215 6.06 2.40 21.81
C LYS A 215 4.89 3.32 22.17
N LEU A 216 3.93 3.50 21.29
CA LEU A 216 2.76 4.36 21.45
C LEU A 216 1.45 3.55 21.47
N SER A 217 1.55 2.24 21.40
CA SER A 217 0.42 1.30 21.52
C SER A 217 0.33 0.78 22.96
N PRO A 218 -0.88 0.50 23.47
CA PRO A 218 -1.08 0.10 24.87
C PRO A 218 -0.29 -1.14 25.31
N ASP A 219 -0.18 -2.14 24.42
CA ASP A 219 0.49 -3.41 24.66
C ASP A 219 1.84 -3.55 23.92
N GLY A 220 2.34 -2.48 23.29
CA GLY A 220 3.55 -2.50 22.50
C GLY A 220 3.41 -3.24 21.16
N ARG A 221 2.19 -3.46 20.68
CA ARG A 221 1.86 -4.18 19.45
C ARG A 221 0.98 -3.32 18.54
N ASN A 222 0.83 -3.71 17.28
CA ASN A 222 0.01 -2.99 16.32
C ASN A 222 -0.56 -3.94 15.26
N ALA A 223 -1.30 -3.42 14.28
CA ALA A 223 -2.00 -4.22 13.28
C ALA A 223 -1.07 -5.16 12.47
N ASN A 224 0.23 -4.86 12.38
CA ASN A 224 1.17 -5.76 11.69
C ASN A 224 1.36 -7.11 12.40
N GLU A 225 0.97 -7.23 13.66
CA GLU A 225 1.05 -8.52 14.39
C GLU A 225 0.03 -9.54 13.85
N VAL A 226 -1.07 -9.07 13.25
CA VAL A 226 -2.16 -9.93 12.76
C VAL A 226 -2.27 -9.99 11.24
N THR A 227 -1.61 -9.08 10.50
CA THR A 227 -1.68 -9.04 9.03
C THR A 227 -0.85 -10.12 8.35
N SER A 228 -1.30 -10.55 7.16
CA SER A 228 -0.61 -11.54 6.35
C SER A 228 0.67 -10.98 5.71
N GLN A 229 1.66 -11.85 5.50
CA GLN A 229 2.85 -11.57 4.69
C GLN A 229 2.76 -12.21 3.30
N ALA A 230 1.63 -12.83 2.96
CA ALA A 230 1.41 -13.37 1.63
C ALA A 230 1.46 -12.24 0.58
N LEU A 231 1.84 -12.61 -0.62
CA LEU A 231 1.91 -11.68 -1.74
C LEU A 231 0.80 -12.00 -2.73
N THR A 232 0.33 -10.96 -3.43
CA THR A 232 -0.60 -11.14 -4.55
C THR A 232 0.07 -11.90 -5.69
N ASP A 233 -0.72 -12.62 -6.48
CA ASP A 233 -0.30 -13.50 -7.56
C ASP A 233 0.50 -12.79 -8.68
N LEU A 234 -0.02 -11.70 -9.22
CA LEU A 234 0.59 -10.98 -10.34
C LEU A 234 1.51 -9.85 -9.90
N GLY A 235 1.07 -9.06 -8.94
CA GLY A 235 1.73 -7.82 -8.54
C GLY A 235 2.81 -8.00 -7.47
N ASN A 236 2.86 -9.14 -6.80
CA ASN A 236 3.70 -9.39 -5.63
C ASN A 236 3.57 -8.27 -4.56
N SER A 237 2.37 -7.73 -4.43
CA SER A 237 2.04 -6.74 -3.40
C SER A 237 1.62 -7.45 -2.12
N ALA A 238 1.75 -6.78 -0.99
CA ALA A 238 1.30 -7.31 0.29
C ALA A 238 -0.24 -7.43 0.34
N THR A 239 -0.73 -8.54 0.90
CA THR A 239 -2.16 -8.83 1.08
C THR A 239 -2.65 -8.47 2.48
N PHE A 240 -2.21 -7.35 3.03
CA PHE A 240 -2.47 -6.98 4.43
C PHE A 240 -3.95 -6.69 4.76
N TYR A 241 -4.82 -6.58 3.75
CA TYR A 241 -6.28 -6.52 3.94
C TYR A 241 -6.96 -7.88 3.83
N ASP A 242 -6.26 -8.91 3.41
CA ASP A 242 -6.69 -10.29 3.51
C ASP A 242 -6.31 -10.79 4.91
N CYS A 243 -7.11 -10.43 5.90
CA CYS A 243 -6.79 -10.65 7.30
C CYS A 243 -8.05 -11.04 8.07
N LEU A 244 -8.10 -12.26 8.54
CA LEU A 244 -9.14 -12.75 9.43
C LEU A 244 -8.67 -12.71 10.88
N VAL A 245 -9.54 -12.24 11.76
CA VAL A 245 -9.28 -12.07 13.19
C VAL A 245 -10.48 -12.48 14.03
N GLU A 246 -10.23 -12.72 15.31
CA GLU A 246 -11.24 -12.72 16.34
C GLU A 246 -10.96 -11.57 17.32
N VAL A 247 -12.02 -11.14 18.00
CA VAL A 247 -11.96 -10.02 18.96
C VAL A 247 -12.60 -10.47 20.26
N GLU A 248 -11.88 -10.26 21.35
CA GLU A 248 -12.38 -10.54 22.69
C GLU A 248 -12.19 -9.35 23.63
N ARG A 249 -13.03 -9.19 24.62
CA ARG A 249 -12.88 -8.19 25.68
C ARG A 249 -11.78 -8.64 26.65
N ILE A 250 -10.96 -7.70 27.13
CA ILE A 250 -9.92 -7.94 28.13
C ILE A 250 -10.39 -7.42 29.49
#